data_89d00705d1cd4b5b7cb9e94c7fa3693f
#
_entry.id   89d00705d1cd4b5b7cb9e94c7fa3693f
#
_cell.length_a   1.000
_cell.length_b   1.000
_cell.length_c   1.000
_cell.angle_alpha   90.00
_cell.angle_beta   90.00
_cell.angle_gamma   90.00
#
_symmetry.space_group_name_H-M   'P 1'
#
loop_
_entity.id
_entity.type
_entity.pdbx_description
1 polymer ?
#
loop_
_entity_poly.entity_id
_entity_poly.type
_entity_poly.pdbx_seq_one_letter_code
_entity_poly.pdbx_strand_id
1 'polypeptide(L)'
;EGVAKAEAETGFTAVLHPKTLVEVINLAEYPTVLVGTFDEEFLKVPEEIIVDAMLVHQRYFPLYDKDGKLTNRFIVVSNGDPACAETIVDGNERVVRARLYDAKFFYDEDLKQPLESYVDHLGEVVFQEKLGTMLDKTNRIQRLADHLAEDAGLAGQDLSDVERAARLCKADLVTSAVVE
;
A
#
# COMPACT_ATOMS: atom_id res chain seq x y z
N GLU A 1 -14.14 -23.04 1.11
CA GLU A 1 -14.49 -23.93 -0.03
C GLU A 1 -14.29 -23.19 -1.35
N GLY A 2 -14.95 -22.04 -1.59
CA GLY A 2 -14.81 -21.28 -2.83
C GLY A 2 -13.38 -20.80 -3.13
N VAL A 3 -12.65 -20.32 -2.12
CA VAL A 3 -11.23 -19.93 -2.27
C VAL A 3 -10.38 -21.13 -2.65
N ALA A 4 -10.53 -22.27 -1.96
CA ALA A 4 -9.76 -23.48 -2.27
C ALA A 4 -10.02 -24.00 -3.70
N LYS A 5 -11.24 -23.78 -4.22
CA LYS A 5 -11.55 -24.08 -5.62
C LYS A 5 -10.79 -23.13 -6.56
N ALA A 6 -10.80 -21.82 -6.29
CA ALA A 6 -10.08 -20.83 -7.08
C ALA A 6 -8.57 -21.07 -7.08
N GLU A 7 -7.99 -21.45 -5.93
CA GLU A 7 -6.57 -21.86 -5.82
C GLU A 7 -6.26 -23.08 -6.67
N ALA A 8 -7.13 -24.10 -6.62
CA ALA A 8 -6.95 -25.32 -7.43
C ALA A 8 -7.05 -25.04 -8.95
N GLU A 9 -7.93 -24.13 -9.36
CA GLU A 9 -8.14 -23.77 -10.78
C GLU A 9 -6.99 -22.89 -11.31
N THR A 10 -6.44 -22.00 -10.48
CA THR A 10 -5.39 -21.07 -10.88
C THR A 10 -3.98 -21.60 -10.66
N GLY A 11 -3.80 -22.52 -9.73
CA GLY A 11 -2.49 -22.99 -9.26
C GLY A 11 -1.76 -21.96 -8.37
N PHE A 12 -2.45 -20.92 -7.91
CA PHE A 12 -1.93 -19.87 -7.04
C PHE A 12 -2.52 -19.95 -5.64
N THR A 13 -1.90 -19.30 -4.68
CA THR A 13 -2.31 -19.30 -3.27
C THR A 13 -2.89 -17.95 -2.89
N ALA A 14 -4.06 -17.92 -2.27
CA ALA A 14 -4.69 -16.70 -1.79
C ALA A 14 -4.19 -16.30 -0.41
N VAL A 15 -3.80 -15.03 -0.23
CA VAL A 15 -3.53 -14.48 1.09
C VAL A 15 -4.79 -13.82 1.64
N LEU A 16 -5.44 -14.50 2.58
CA LEU A 16 -6.66 -14.04 3.23
C LEU A 16 -6.31 -13.19 4.45
N HIS A 17 -6.27 -11.87 4.27
CA HIS A 17 -6.02 -10.96 5.40
C HIS A 17 -7.16 -11.09 6.44
N PRO A 18 -6.87 -11.42 7.72
CA PRO A 18 -7.89 -11.78 8.71
C PRO A 18 -8.99 -10.73 8.90
N LYS A 19 -8.62 -9.45 8.97
CA LYS A 19 -9.57 -8.33 9.12
C LYS A 19 -10.52 -8.25 7.92
N THR A 20 -9.97 -8.24 6.71
CA THR A 20 -10.75 -8.17 5.47
C THR A 20 -11.64 -9.40 5.29
N LEU A 21 -11.14 -10.59 5.66
CA LEU A 21 -11.93 -11.81 5.61
C LEU A 21 -13.16 -11.73 6.53
N VAL A 22 -13.02 -11.24 7.76
CA VAL A 22 -14.15 -11.05 8.69
C VAL A 22 -15.15 -10.04 8.12
N GLU A 23 -14.69 -8.94 7.52
CA GLU A 23 -15.57 -7.97 6.86
C GLU A 23 -16.36 -8.64 5.73
N VAL A 24 -15.69 -9.38 4.85
CA VAL A 24 -16.33 -10.09 3.72
C VAL A 24 -17.36 -11.11 4.19
N ILE A 25 -17.03 -11.89 5.23
CA ILE A 25 -17.97 -12.87 5.81
C ILE A 25 -19.24 -12.18 6.33
N ASN A 26 -19.12 -11.01 6.94
CA ASN A 26 -20.26 -10.29 7.48
C ASN A 26 -21.07 -9.54 6.41
N LEU A 27 -20.48 -9.25 5.25
CA LEU A 27 -21.15 -8.56 4.14
C LEU A 27 -21.81 -9.51 3.14
N ALA A 28 -21.35 -10.76 3.05
CA ALA A 28 -21.81 -11.70 2.04
C ALA A 28 -22.90 -12.64 2.60
N GLU A 29 -24.09 -12.58 2.01
CA GLU A 29 -25.20 -13.50 2.34
C GLU A 29 -25.16 -14.78 1.50
N TYR A 30 -24.85 -14.64 0.21
CA TYR A 30 -24.69 -15.76 -0.73
C TYR A 30 -23.35 -15.60 -1.51
N PRO A 31 -22.22 -15.95 -0.90
CA PRO A 31 -20.91 -15.65 -1.46
C PRO A 31 -20.59 -16.49 -2.69
N THR A 32 -20.29 -15.81 -3.79
CA THR A 32 -19.67 -16.39 -4.98
C THR A 32 -18.25 -15.92 -5.07
N VAL A 33 -17.30 -16.86 -5.10
CA VAL A 33 -15.86 -16.56 -5.23
C VAL A 33 -15.50 -16.54 -6.71
N LEU A 34 -14.96 -15.42 -7.15
CA LEU A 34 -14.57 -15.18 -8.54
C LEU A 34 -13.10 -14.75 -8.60
N VAL A 35 -12.44 -15.06 -9.71
CA VAL A 35 -11.06 -14.64 -9.97
C VAL A 35 -11.06 -13.58 -11.06
N GLY A 36 -10.46 -12.43 -10.74
CA GLY A 36 -10.19 -11.37 -11.70
C GLY A 36 -8.70 -11.22 -11.99
N THR A 37 -8.40 -10.44 -13.02
CA THR A 37 -7.05 -10.14 -13.48
C THR A 37 -6.84 -8.64 -13.66
N PHE A 38 -5.57 -8.23 -13.66
CA PHE A 38 -5.16 -6.88 -14.05
C PHE A 38 -3.91 -6.96 -14.95
N ASP A 39 -3.57 -5.85 -15.59
CA ASP A 39 -2.46 -5.82 -16.52
C ASP A 39 -1.12 -6.03 -15.81
N GLU A 40 -0.28 -6.93 -16.32
CA GLU A 40 1.01 -7.29 -15.70
C GLU A 40 1.97 -6.11 -15.54
N GLU A 41 1.76 -5.03 -16.29
CA GLU A 41 2.59 -3.82 -16.19
C GLU A 41 2.55 -3.19 -14.78
N PHE A 42 1.44 -3.36 -14.05
CA PHE A 42 1.31 -2.87 -12.69
C PHE A 42 2.18 -3.60 -11.67
N LEU A 43 2.61 -4.84 -11.97
CA LEU A 43 3.55 -5.57 -11.11
C LEU A 43 4.94 -4.92 -11.00
N LYS A 44 5.19 -3.84 -11.76
CA LYS A 44 6.39 -3.00 -11.61
C LYS A 44 6.29 -2.01 -10.44
N VAL A 45 5.08 -1.73 -9.98
CA VAL A 45 4.82 -0.94 -8.78
C VAL A 45 5.11 -1.82 -7.55
N PRO A 46 5.62 -1.27 -6.43
CA PRO A 46 5.82 -2.04 -5.21
C PRO A 46 4.57 -2.82 -4.80
N GLU A 47 4.80 -4.07 -4.39
CA GLU A 47 3.72 -5.00 -4.03
C GLU A 47 2.79 -4.44 -2.97
N GLU A 48 3.34 -3.75 -1.98
CA GLU A 48 2.60 -3.16 -0.87
C GLU A 48 1.52 -2.18 -1.35
N ILE A 49 1.84 -1.38 -2.36
CA ILE A 49 0.91 -0.41 -2.95
C ILE A 49 -0.23 -1.14 -3.68
N ILE A 50 0.11 -2.18 -4.46
CA ILE A 50 -0.88 -2.98 -5.20
C ILE A 50 -1.81 -3.70 -4.23
N VAL A 51 -1.25 -4.32 -3.21
CA VAL A 51 -1.99 -5.09 -2.20
C VAL A 51 -2.90 -4.17 -1.39
N ASP A 52 -2.42 -3.01 -0.98
CA ASP A 52 -3.22 -2.01 -0.24
C ASP A 52 -4.42 -1.53 -1.06
N ALA A 53 -4.21 -1.18 -2.32
CA ALA A 53 -5.27 -0.77 -3.24
C ALA A 53 -6.38 -1.84 -3.39
N MET A 54 -6.01 -3.12 -3.37
CA MET A 54 -6.96 -4.23 -3.45
C MET A 54 -7.64 -4.52 -2.11
N LEU A 55 -6.88 -4.64 -1.01
CA LEU A 55 -7.40 -5.06 0.29
C LEU A 55 -8.22 -3.98 0.98
N VAL A 56 -7.68 -2.77 1.10
CA VAL A 56 -8.28 -1.71 1.93
C VAL A 56 -9.52 -1.14 1.26
N HIS A 57 -9.43 -0.86 -0.02
CA HIS A 57 -10.50 -0.18 -0.73
C HIS A 57 -11.55 -1.12 -1.33
N GLN A 58 -11.13 -2.30 -1.80
CA GLN A 58 -12.02 -3.19 -2.55
C GLN A 58 -12.32 -4.52 -1.85
N ARG A 59 -11.61 -4.88 -0.78
CA ARG A 59 -11.73 -6.15 -0.07
C ARG A 59 -11.46 -7.36 -0.97
N TYR A 60 -10.57 -7.19 -1.95
CA TYR A 60 -10.10 -8.28 -2.79
C TYR A 60 -8.88 -8.94 -2.15
N PHE A 61 -8.69 -10.23 -2.44
CA PHE A 61 -7.57 -10.99 -1.91
C PHE A 61 -6.57 -11.27 -3.02
N PRO A 62 -5.30 -10.86 -2.87
CA PRO A 62 -4.26 -11.11 -3.84
C PRO A 62 -3.92 -12.60 -3.93
N LEU A 63 -3.52 -13.02 -5.13
CA LEU A 63 -3.03 -14.37 -5.40
C LEU A 63 -1.52 -14.35 -5.64
N TYR A 64 -0.85 -15.31 -5.02
CA TYR A 64 0.61 -15.48 -5.07
C TYR A 64 0.99 -16.78 -5.76
N ASP A 65 2.09 -16.74 -6.47
CA ASP A 65 2.66 -17.94 -7.07
C ASP A 65 3.35 -18.85 -6.02
N LYS A 66 3.87 -19.99 -6.48
CA LYS A 66 4.58 -20.98 -5.62
C LYS A 66 5.87 -20.44 -5.02
N ASP A 67 6.44 -19.38 -5.59
CA ASP A 67 7.67 -18.73 -5.12
C ASP A 67 7.37 -17.57 -4.16
N GLY A 68 6.08 -17.35 -3.84
CA GLY A 68 5.60 -16.30 -2.95
C GLY A 68 5.60 -14.91 -3.60
N LYS A 69 5.57 -14.81 -4.91
CA LYS A 69 5.49 -13.54 -5.63
C LYS A 69 4.03 -13.21 -5.96
N LEU A 70 3.69 -11.93 -5.82
CA LEU A 70 2.39 -11.42 -6.22
C LEU A 70 2.16 -11.69 -7.71
N THR A 71 0.98 -12.21 -8.05
CA THR A 71 0.54 -12.39 -9.42
C THR A 71 -0.38 -11.24 -9.84
N ASN A 72 -0.69 -11.17 -11.12
CA ASN A 72 -1.69 -10.23 -11.64
C ASN A 72 -3.14 -10.73 -11.48
N ARG A 73 -3.39 -11.57 -10.49
CA ARG A 73 -4.71 -12.14 -10.21
C ARG A 73 -5.15 -11.88 -8.79
N PHE A 74 -6.46 -11.76 -8.61
CA PHE A 74 -7.07 -11.52 -7.32
C PHE A 74 -8.39 -12.26 -7.18
N ILE A 75 -8.80 -12.48 -5.95
CA ILE A 75 -10.12 -13.03 -5.62
C ILE A 75 -11.04 -11.89 -5.22
N VAL A 76 -12.24 -11.91 -5.77
CA VAL A 76 -13.39 -11.13 -5.32
C VAL A 76 -14.49 -12.05 -4.81
N VAL A 77 -15.11 -11.68 -3.69
CA VAL A 77 -16.29 -12.38 -3.17
C VAL A 77 -17.52 -11.53 -3.45
N SER A 78 -18.39 -12.03 -4.30
CA SER A 78 -19.59 -11.34 -4.74
C SER A 78 -20.85 -11.94 -4.12
N ASN A 79 -21.86 -11.10 -3.88
CA ASN A 79 -23.23 -11.49 -3.59
C ASN A 79 -24.13 -11.59 -4.84
N GLY A 80 -23.55 -11.35 -6.02
CA GLY A 80 -24.28 -11.35 -7.28
C GLY A 80 -24.66 -12.76 -7.75
N ASP A 81 -25.60 -12.80 -8.69
CA ASP A 81 -26.01 -14.03 -9.34
C ASP A 81 -24.80 -14.70 -10.04
N PRO A 82 -24.49 -15.96 -9.74
CA PRO A 82 -23.44 -16.69 -10.44
C PRO A 82 -23.58 -16.73 -11.96
N ALA A 83 -24.80 -16.62 -12.48
CA ALA A 83 -25.05 -16.53 -13.91
C ALA A 83 -24.48 -15.26 -14.56
N CYS A 84 -24.23 -14.23 -13.75
CA CYS A 84 -23.64 -12.96 -14.19
C CYS A 84 -22.13 -12.86 -13.88
N ALA A 85 -21.46 -13.96 -13.56
CA ALA A 85 -20.07 -13.99 -13.09
C ALA A 85 -19.11 -13.22 -14.01
N GLU A 86 -19.20 -13.40 -15.32
CA GLU A 86 -18.33 -12.70 -16.29
C GLU A 86 -18.49 -11.18 -16.23
N THR A 87 -19.74 -10.69 -16.17
CA THR A 87 -20.02 -9.25 -16.04
C THR A 87 -19.52 -8.69 -14.71
N ILE A 88 -19.65 -9.46 -13.63
CA ILE A 88 -19.18 -9.08 -12.31
C ILE A 88 -17.65 -8.99 -12.31
N VAL A 89 -16.95 -9.96 -12.89
CA VAL A 89 -15.50 -9.97 -13.01
C VAL A 89 -15.01 -8.76 -13.82
N ASP A 90 -15.56 -8.54 -15.02
CA ASP A 90 -15.19 -7.39 -15.87
C ASP A 90 -15.38 -6.04 -15.13
N GLY A 91 -16.48 -5.89 -14.39
CA GLY A 91 -16.72 -4.70 -13.58
C GLY A 91 -15.66 -4.48 -12.50
N ASN A 92 -15.29 -5.55 -11.78
CA ASN A 92 -14.28 -5.48 -10.72
C ASN A 92 -12.86 -5.27 -11.30
N GLU A 93 -12.51 -5.88 -12.42
CA GLU A 93 -11.24 -5.65 -13.12
C GLU A 93 -11.07 -4.20 -13.56
N ARG A 94 -12.16 -3.55 -14.04
CA ARG A 94 -12.14 -2.11 -14.37
C ARG A 94 -11.86 -1.25 -13.15
N VAL A 95 -12.46 -1.57 -12.00
CA VAL A 95 -12.22 -0.85 -10.74
C VAL A 95 -10.78 -1.00 -10.30
N VAL A 96 -10.24 -2.22 -10.28
CA VAL A 96 -8.83 -2.47 -9.94
C VAL A 96 -7.91 -1.72 -10.90
N ARG A 97 -8.16 -1.82 -12.20
CA ARG A 97 -7.34 -1.12 -13.20
C ARG A 97 -7.29 0.38 -12.94
N ALA A 98 -8.43 1.02 -12.68
CA ALA A 98 -8.47 2.45 -12.39
C ALA A 98 -7.63 2.80 -11.14
N ARG A 99 -7.79 2.03 -10.05
CA ARG A 99 -7.01 2.22 -8.80
C ARG A 99 -5.52 2.02 -8.99
N LEU A 100 -5.13 1.01 -9.77
CA LEU A 100 -3.72 0.74 -10.04
C LEU A 100 -3.09 1.79 -10.99
N TYR A 101 -3.86 2.38 -11.90
CA TYR A 101 -3.41 3.52 -12.70
C TYR A 101 -3.12 4.73 -11.81
N ASP A 102 -4.02 5.08 -10.89
CA ASP A 102 -3.81 6.17 -9.95
C ASP A 102 -2.58 5.89 -9.06
N ALA A 103 -2.51 4.73 -8.45
CA ALA A 103 -1.39 4.33 -7.60
C ALA A 103 -0.04 4.37 -8.34
N LYS A 104 -0.01 3.84 -9.58
CA LYS A 104 1.18 3.89 -10.44
C LYS A 104 1.55 5.32 -10.79
N PHE A 105 0.59 6.16 -11.13
CA PHE A 105 0.82 7.56 -11.47
C PHE A 105 1.50 8.30 -10.30
N PHE A 106 0.96 8.20 -9.09
CA PHE A 106 1.54 8.85 -7.92
C PHE A 106 2.92 8.30 -7.55
N TYR A 107 3.10 6.99 -7.64
CA TYR A 107 4.40 6.37 -7.44
C TYR A 107 5.45 6.88 -8.44
N ASP A 108 5.10 6.92 -9.72
CA ASP A 108 5.99 7.41 -10.77
C ASP A 108 6.29 8.93 -10.62
N GLU A 109 5.31 9.73 -10.15
CA GLU A 109 5.51 11.16 -9.86
C GLU A 109 6.49 11.35 -8.70
N ASP A 110 6.29 10.61 -7.61
CA ASP A 110 7.12 10.72 -6.41
C ASP A 110 8.57 10.28 -6.65
N LEU A 111 8.80 9.37 -7.60
CA LEU A 111 10.14 8.96 -7.99
C LEU A 111 10.92 10.00 -8.82
N LYS A 112 10.29 11.07 -9.31
CA LYS A 112 10.97 12.08 -10.13
C LYS A 112 11.97 12.94 -9.36
N GLN A 113 11.87 12.96 -8.05
CA GLN A 113 12.74 13.73 -7.18
C GLN A 113 13.12 12.95 -5.91
N PRO A 114 14.27 13.25 -5.32
CA PRO A 114 14.71 12.56 -4.12
C PRO A 114 13.83 12.91 -2.91
N LEU A 115 13.71 11.97 -1.96
CA LEU A 115 12.89 12.14 -0.75
C LEU A 115 13.28 13.38 0.07
N GLU A 116 14.56 13.78 0.01
CA GLU A 116 15.08 14.99 0.66
C GLU A 116 14.38 16.27 0.22
N SER A 117 13.95 16.34 -1.04
CA SER A 117 13.28 17.54 -1.57
C SER A 117 11.89 17.78 -0.97
N TYR A 118 11.27 16.73 -0.42
CA TYR A 118 9.97 16.82 0.23
C TYR A 118 10.03 17.39 1.65
N VAL A 119 11.19 17.40 2.30
CA VAL A 119 11.33 17.82 3.72
C VAL A 119 10.85 19.25 3.95
N ASP A 120 11.15 20.18 3.06
CA ASP A 120 10.76 21.59 3.23
C ASP A 120 9.24 21.79 3.15
N HIS A 121 8.53 20.95 2.38
CA HIS A 121 7.06 20.97 2.29
C HIS A 121 6.36 20.54 3.58
N LEU A 122 7.06 19.88 4.50
CA LEU A 122 6.53 19.61 5.85
C LEU A 122 6.20 20.88 6.64
N GLY A 123 6.73 22.03 6.21
CA GLY A 123 6.38 23.35 6.77
C GLY A 123 4.94 23.77 6.48
N GLU A 124 4.31 23.20 5.49
CA GLU A 124 2.92 23.48 5.10
C GLU A 124 1.91 22.61 5.87
N VAL A 125 2.39 21.52 6.50
CA VAL A 125 1.55 20.59 7.26
C VAL A 125 1.54 20.95 8.74
N VAL A 126 0.39 21.36 9.25
CA VAL A 126 0.22 21.67 10.68
C VAL A 126 0.27 20.38 11.50
N PHE A 127 1.21 20.31 12.46
CA PHE A 127 1.24 19.23 13.43
C PHE A 127 0.27 19.48 14.58
N GLN A 128 0.39 20.65 15.23
CA GLN A 128 -0.49 21.09 16.31
C GLN A 128 -0.30 22.60 16.48
N GLU A 129 -1.40 23.33 16.69
CA GLU A 129 -1.42 24.80 16.71
C GLU A 129 -0.30 25.43 17.57
N LYS A 130 -0.10 24.90 18.80
CA LYS A 130 0.91 25.41 19.74
C LYS A 130 2.31 24.82 19.54
N LEU A 131 2.44 23.74 18.78
CA LEU A 131 3.69 23.02 18.58
C LEU A 131 4.27 23.21 17.16
N GLY A 132 3.54 23.94 16.32
CA GLY A 132 3.96 24.28 14.96
C GLY A 132 3.66 23.19 13.93
N THR A 133 4.50 23.14 12.90
CA THR A 133 4.34 22.31 11.71
C THR A 133 5.00 20.92 11.87
N MET A 134 4.79 20.07 10.88
CA MET A 134 5.53 18.79 10.80
C MET A 134 7.03 19.01 10.60
N LEU A 135 7.44 20.09 9.92
CA LEU A 135 8.86 20.48 9.83
C LEU A 135 9.44 20.82 11.21
N ASP A 136 8.71 21.59 12.02
CA ASP A 136 9.13 21.91 13.40
C ASP A 136 9.27 20.64 14.23
N LYS A 137 8.35 19.68 14.06
CA LYS A 137 8.44 18.38 14.73
C LYS A 137 9.66 17.59 14.25
N THR A 138 9.91 17.53 12.95
CA THR A 138 11.07 16.85 12.37
C THR A 138 12.39 17.45 12.88
N ASN A 139 12.47 18.77 12.95
CA ASN A 139 13.65 19.47 13.51
C ASN A 139 13.87 19.14 15.02
N ARG A 140 12.79 18.90 15.79
CA ARG A 140 12.92 18.45 17.18
C ARG A 140 13.38 16.99 17.26
N ILE A 141 12.85 16.12 16.39
CA ILE A 141 13.28 14.72 16.28
C ILE A 141 14.77 14.64 15.94
N GLN A 142 15.22 15.43 14.97
CA GLN A 142 16.62 15.44 14.55
C GLN A 142 17.54 15.83 15.73
N ARG A 143 17.24 16.92 16.43
CA ARG A 143 18.04 17.33 17.61
C ARG A 143 18.11 16.26 18.69
N LEU A 144 17.00 15.55 18.94
CA LEU A 144 16.98 14.45 19.93
C LEU A 144 17.80 13.25 19.43
N ALA A 145 17.70 12.93 18.15
CA ALA A 145 18.46 11.82 17.55
C ALA A 145 19.96 12.10 17.61
N ASP A 146 20.40 13.35 17.34
CA ASP A 146 21.79 13.76 17.44
C ASP A 146 22.34 13.55 18.86
N HIS A 147 21.62 14.03 19.89
CA HIS A 147 22.02 13.82 21.29
C HIS A 147 22.08 12.33 21.67
N LEU A 148 21.10 11.54 21.27
CA LEU A 148 21.11 10.11 21.56
C LEU A 148 22.23 9.37 20.86
N ALA A 149 22.58 9.78 19.62
CA ALA A 149 23.69 9.23 18.89
C ALA A 149 25.04 9.55 19.54
N GLU A 150 25.22 10.79 20.02
CA GLU A 150 26.40 11.21 20.80
C GLU A 150 26.51 10.39 22.10
N ASP A 151 25.43 10.28 22.86
CA ASP A 151 25.40 9.50 24.12
C ASP A 151 25.69 8.01 23.90
N ALA A 152 25.26 7.47 22.76
CA ALA A 152 25.54 6.09 22.36
C ALA A 152 26.95 5.89 21.78
N GLY A 153 27.72 6.97 21.58
CA GLY A 153 29.06 6.94 21.03
C GLY A 153 29.10 6.59 19.54
N LEU A 154 28.02 6.85 18.79
CA LEU A 154 27.98 6.61 17.36
C LEU A 154 28.90 7.58 16.63
N ALA A 155 29.55 7.09 15.57
CA ALA A 155 30.48 7.89 14.76
C ALA A 155 30.48 7.40 13.31
N GLY A 156 31.06 8.23 12.42
CA GLY A 156 31.23 7.90 11.01
C GLY A 156 29.90 7.66 10.30
N GLN A 157 29.76 6.53 9.62
CA GLN A 157 28.57 6.21 8.82
C GLN A 157 27.32 6.05 9.68
N ASP A 158 27.41 5.40 10.83
CA ASP A 158 26.26 5.16 11.72
C ASP A 158 25.65 6.49 12.21
N LEU A 159 26.48 7.48 12.55
CA LEU A 159 25.99 8.81 12.92
C LEU A 159 25.29 9.49 11.73
N SER A 160 25.91 9.47 10.57
CA SER A 160 25.32 10.05 9.34
C SER A 160 23.98 9.40 8.97
N ASP A 161 23.85 8.09 9.16
CA ASP A 161 22.60 7.37 8.89
C ASP A 161 21.50 7.75 9.87
N VAL A 162 21.83 7.94 11.17
CA VAL A 162 20.87 8.44 12.18
C VAL A 162 20.39 9.85 11.85
N GLU A 163 21.31 10.77 11.52
CA GLU A 163 20.97 12.15 11.14
C GLU A 163 20.05 12.18 9.92
N ARG A 164 20.41 11.40 8.88
CA ARG A 164 19.62 11.29 7.66
C ARG A 164 18.25 10.68 7.92
N ALA A 165 18.18 9.59 8.68
CA ALA A 165 16.92 8.93 9.04
C ALA A 165 16.00 9.87 9.83
N ALA A 166 16.53 10.59 10.82
CA ALA A 166 15.78 11.57 11.61
C ALA A 166 15.23 12.72 10.74
N ARG A 167 16.00 13.20 9.77
CA ARG A 167 15.57 14.24 8.83
C ARG A 167 14.47 13.79 7.91
N LEU A 168 14.52 12.54 7.43
CA LEU A 168 13.60 12.02 6.40
C LEU A 168 12.37 11.30 6.96
N CYS A 169 12.33 11.01 8.27
CA CYS A 169 11.35 10.13 8.90
C CYS A 169 9.87 10.57 8.75
N LYS A 170 9.59 11.75 8.21
CA LYS A 170 8.26 12.30 7.97
C LYS A 170 8.08 12.86 6.56
N ALA A 171 9.09 12.76 5.71
CA ALA A 171 9.06 13.35 4.37
C ALA A 171 8.00 12.68 3.47
N ASP A 172 7.63 11.44 3.75
CA ASP A 172 6.56 10.70 3.11
C ASP A 172 5.19 11.38 3.23
N LEU A 173 4.93 12.13 4.31
CA LEU A 173 3.63 12.78 4.56
C LEU A 173 3.22 13.83 3.52
N VAL A 174 4.13 14.27 2.68
CA VAL A 174 3.89 15.29 1.64
C VAL A 174 4.20 14.76 0.23
N THR A 175 4.37 13.45 0.10
CA THR A 175 4.45 12.80 -1.21
C THR A 175 3.07 12.69 -1.84
N SER A 176 3.01 12.62 -3.17
CA SER A 176 1.76 12.53 -3.92
C SER A 176 0.96 11.27 -3.54
N ALA A 177 1.65 10.17 -3.28
CA ALA A 177 1.02 8.91 -2.87
C ALA A 177 0.34 8.95 -1.48
N VAL A 178 0.68 9.92 -0.62
CA VAL A 178 0.12 10.04 0.74
C VAL A 178 -0.90 11.17 0.86
N VAL A 179 -0.76 12.22 0.07
CA VAL A 179 -1.62 13.43 0.15
C VAL A 179 -2.98 13.22 -0.49
N GLU A 180 -3.17 12.22 -1.32
CA GLU A 180 -4.42 11.93 -2.01
C GLU A 180 -5.54 11.32 -1.16
#